data_f76180bbeac933e7f3ca0fb3ece4edd5
#
_entry.id   f76180bbeac933e7f3ca0fb3ece4edd5
#
_cell.length_a   1.000
_cell.length_b   1.000
_cell.length_c   1.000
_cell.angle_alpha   90.00
_cell.angle_beta   90.00
_cell.angle_gamma   90.00
#
_symmetry.space_group_name_H-M   'P 1'
#
loop_
_entity.id
_entity.type
_entity.pdbx_description
1 polymer ?
#
loop_
_entity_poly.entity_id
_entity_poly.type
_entity_poly.pdbx_seq_one_letter_code
_entity_poly.pdbx_strand_id
1 'polypeptide(L)' 'MAPAKQIKIRLEFDYWGADGARIPAGTVVSLPEKEAAAVVNLGKAKIALDD' A
#
# COMPACT_ATOMS: atom_id res chain seq x y z
N MET A 1 -23.83 0.21 -4.34
CA MET A 1 -22.55 -0.43 -4.60
C MET A 1 -21.62 -0.26 -3.40
N ALA A 2 -21.12 -1.34 -2.89
CA ALA A 2 -20.25 -1.28 -1.74
C ALA A 2 -18.85 -0.76 -2.14
N PRO A 3 -18.27 0.15 -1.37
CA PRO A 3 -16.93 0.61 -1.67
C PRO A 3 -15.91 -0.52 -1.49
N ALA A 4 -14.85 -0.47 -2.25
CA ALA A 4 -13.78 -1.43 -2.10
C ALA A 4 -13.15 -1.27 -0.71
N LYS A 5 -12.84 -2.39 -0.09
CA LYS A 5 -12.18 -2.35 1.19
C LYS A 5 -10.78 -1.80 1.04
N GLN A 6 -10.43 -0.83 1.85
CA GLN A 6 -9.11 -0.21 1.84
C GLN A 6 -8.28 -0.77 2.98
N ILE A 7 -7.02 -1.03 2.69
CA ILE A 7 -6.09 -1.52 3.69
C ILE A 7 -4.92 -0.57 3.77
N LYS A 8 -4.58 -0.16 4.99
CA LYS A 8 -3.42 0.68 5.20
C LYS A 8 -2.17 -0.18 5.25
N ILE A 9 -1.19 0.19 4.48
CA ILE A 9 0.08 -0.51 4.46
C ILE A 9 1.21 0.50 4.64
N ARG A 10 2.29 0.05 5.23
CA ARG A 10 3.50 0.85 5.37
C ARG A 10 4.53 0.34 4.39
N LEU A 11 4.99 1.21 3.53
CA LEU A 11 5.99 0.85 2.53
C LEU A 11 7.35 0.65 3.17
N GLU A 12 8.03 -0.42 2.78
CA GLU A 12 9.39 -0.68 3.25
C GLU A 12 10.44 -0.23 2.26
N PHE A 13 10.03 0.05 1.03
CA PHE A 13 10.90 0.55 -0.02
C PHE A 13 10.16 1.63 -0.78
N ASP A 14 10.91 2.42 -1.53
CA ASP A 14 10.29 3.40 -2.39
C ASP A 14 9.31 2.73 -3.34
N TYR A 15 8.17 3.35 -3.55
CA TYR A 15 7.12 2.79 -4.37
C TYR A 15 6.66 3.83 -5.38
N TRP A 16 6.45 3.40 -6.61
CA TRP A 16 5.94 4.26 -7.66
C TRP A 16 4.48 3.94 -7.93
N GLY A 17 3.64 4.95 -7.80
CA GLY A 17 2.23 4.79 -8.07
C GLY A 17 1.95 4.70 -9.57
N ALA A 18 0.67 4.51 -9.89
CA ALA A 18 0.24 4.38 -11.29
C ALA A 18 0.54 5.61 -12.11
N ASP A 19 0.57 6.77 -11.48
CA ASP A 19 0.88 8.03 -12.15
C ASP A 19 2.37 8.35 -12.18
N GLY A 20 3.19 7.43 -11.72
CA GLY A 20 4.64 7.63 -11.69
C GLY A 20 5.15 8.41 -10.50
N ALA A 21 4.28 8.83 -9.59
CA ALA A 21 4.70 9.57 -8.42
C ALA A 21 5.44 8.64 -7.45
N ARG A 22 6.59 9.07 -6.98
CA ARG A 22 7.37 8.30 -6.03
C ARG A 22 6.82 8.48 -4.63
N ILE A 23 6.66 7.36 -3.92
CA ILE A 23 6.26 7.37 -2.52
C ILE A 23 7.43 6.80 -1.72
N PRO A 24 8.04 7.60 -0.82
CA PRO A 24 9.22 7.12 -0.09
C PRO A 24 8.90 6.00 0.88
N ALA A 25 9.89 5.20 1.19
CA ALA A 25 9.78 4.15 2.19
C ALA A 25 9.38 4.75 3.54
N GLY A 26 8.58 3.99 4.28
CA GLY A 26 8.08 4.44 5.58
C GLY A 26 6.78 5.19 5.51
N THR A 27 6.26 5.45 4.31
CA THR A 27 4.98 6.13 4.15
C THR A 27 3.84 5.12 4.29
N VAL A 28 2.80 5.51 5.01
CA VAL A 28 1.60 4.71 5.13
C VAL A 28 0.63 5.15 4.05
N VAL A 29 0.15 4.20 3.27
CA VAL A 29 -0.80 4.46 2.20
C VAL A 29 -1.99 3.52 2.31
N SER A 30 -3.14 3.96 1.80
CA SER A 30 -4.34 3.13 1.73
C SER A 30 -4.50 2.63 0.30
N LEU A 31 -4.63 1.34 0.13
CA LEU A 31 -4.83 0.73 -1.18
C LEU A 31 -6.01 -0.23 -1.13
N PRO A 32 -6.67 -0.47 -2.27
CA PRO A 32 -7.67 -1.52 -2.33
C PRO A 32 -7.06 -2.85 -1.89
N GLU A 33 -7.89 -3.69 -1.31
CA GLU A 33 -7.43 -4.96 -0.75
C GLU A 33 -6.57 -5.76 -1.70
N LYS A 34 -6.97 -5.83 -2.96
CA LYS A 34 -6.21 -6.60 -3.96
C LYS A 34 -4.82 -6.04 -4.18
N GLU A 35 -4.72 -4.72 -4.32
CA GLU A 35 -3.43 -4.09 -4.53
C GLU A 35 -2.56 -4.16 -3.29
N ALA A 36 -3.17 -3.93 -2.12
CA ALA A 36 -2.43 -4.03 -0.88
C ALA A 36 -1.85 -5.41 -0.69
N ALA A 37 -2.63 -6.45 -0.96
CA ALA A 37 -2.16 -7.83 -0.85
C ALA A 37 -1.00 -8.09 -1.81
N ALA A 38 -1.10 -7.58 -3.04
CA ALA A 38 -0.03 -7.79 -4.01
C ALA A 38 1.27 -7.13 -3.56
N VAL A 39 1.19 -5.90 -3.06
CA VAL A 39 2.38 -5.18 -2.61
C VAL A 39 3.01 -5.87 -1.39
N VAL A 40 2.17 -6.32 -0.46
CA VAL A 40 2.66 -7.03 0.73
C VAL A 40 3.30 -8.36 0.33
N ASN A 41 2.68 -9.09 -0.60
CA ASN A 41 3.22 -10.37 -1.06
C ASN A 41 4.56 -10.22 -1.77
N LEU A 42 4.78 -9.09 -2.41
CA LEU A 42 6.07 -8.80 -3.04
C LEU A 42 7.14 -8.45 -2.02
N GLY A 43 6.76 -8.26 -0.76
CA GLY A 43 7.70 -7.90 0.28
C GLY A 43 8.06 -6.43 0.31
N LYS A 44 7.30 -5.60 -0.38
CA LYS A 44 7.59 -4.17 -0.47
C LYS A 44 6.91 -3.35 0.62
N ALA A 45 5.96 -3.94 1.33
CA ALA A 45 5.23 -3.23 2.37
C ALA A 45 4.71 -4.20 3.41
N LYS A 46 4.33 -3.66 4.55
CA LYS A 46 3.68 -4.42 5.62
C LYS A 46 2.35 -3.78 5.96
N ILE A 47 1.43 -4.58 6.45
CA ILE A 47 0.13 -4.06 6.84
C ILE A 47 0.29 -3.18 8.08
N ALA A 48 -0.23 -1.95 7.99
CA ALA A 48 -0.18 -0.99 9.08
C ALA A 48 -1.53 -0.97 9.79
N LEU A 49 -1.72 -1.87 10.72
CA LEU A 49 -3.02 -2.08 11.34
C LEU A 49 -3.45 -0.96 12.27
N ASP A 50 -2.51 -0.26 12.87
CA ASP A 50 -2.81 0.72 13.91
C ASP A 50 -2.62 2.16 13.50
N ASP A 51 -2.40 2.42 12.24
CA ASP A 51 -2.19 3.81 11.79
C ASP A 51 -3.43 4.47 11.25
#